data_893830f76779c2a1ad9a53075b480103
#
_entry.id   893830f76779c2a1ad9a53075b480103
#
_cell.length_a   1.000
_cell.length_b   1.000
_cell.length_c   1.000
_cell.angle_alpha   90.00
_cell.angle_beta   90.00
_cell.angle_gamma   90.00
#
_symmetry.space_group_name_H-M   'P 1'
#
loop_
_entity.id
_entity.type
_entity.pdbx_description
1 polymer ?
#
loop_
_entity_poly.entity_id
_entity_poly.type
_entity_poly.pdbx_seq_one_letter_code
_entity_poly.pdbx_strand_id
1 'polypeptide(L)'
;MAHLFGRRIYLTVNTLVKEKELDGLYDFLLPFYEEGLDGVIVQDLGVLRYIRTHFPGLPIHASTQMTLTGRYGAQLMKDEGVSRIVPARELSLEEIRKIKQETNLEIEAFIHGAMCYCYSGQCLFSSILGGRSGNRGRCAQ
;
A
#
# COMPACT_ATOMS: atom_id res chain seq x y z
N MET A 1 -6.90 -15.47 -15.53
CA MET A 1 -6.62 -14.99 -16.91
C MET A 1 -5.30 -14.22 -17.02
N ALA A 2 -4.94 -13.28 -16.14
CA ALA A 2 -3.68 -12.51 -16.23
C ALA A 2 -2.43 -13.40 -16.20
N HIS A 3 -2.38 -14.41 -15.35
CA HIS A 3 -1.26 -15.35 -15.24
C HIS A 3 -1.03 -16.16 -16.55
N LEU A 4 -2.06 -16.41 -17.34
CA LEU A 4 -1.91 -17.05 -18.67
C LEU A 4 -1.04 -16.23 -19.63
N PHE A 5 -0.94 -14.92 -19.39
CA PHE A 5 -0.11 -13.99 -20.15
C PHE A 5 1.18 -13.61 -19.40
N GLY A 6 1.57 -14.36 -18.36
CA GLY A 6 2.73 -14.07 -17.53
C GLY A 6 2.67 -12.74 -16.77
N ARG A 7 1.46 -12.26 -16.47
CA ARG A 7 1.24 -10.99 -15.74
C ARG A 7 0.92 -11.28 -14.29
N ARG A 8 1.39 -10.38 -13.42
CA ARG A 8 1.10 -10.41 -11.98
C ARG A 8 -0.11 -9.54 -11.65
N ILE A 9 -0.85 -9.96 -10.62
CA ILE A 9 -2.01 -9.24 -10.11
C ILE A 9 -1.74 -8.85 -8.66
N TYR A 10 -1.94 -7.56 -8.36
CA TYR A 10 -1.84 -7.02 -7.02
C TYR A 10 -3.18 -6.42 -6.61
N LEU A 11 -3.67 -6.79 -5.44
CA LEU A 11 -4.92 -6.26 -4.89
C LEU A 11 -4.64 -5.07 -3.97
N THR A 12 -5.32 -3.96 -4.22
CA THR A 12 -5.22 -2.80 -3.34
C THR A 12 -6.13 -2.96 -2.13
N VAL A 13 -5.54 -3.11 -0.95
CA VAL A 13 -6.18 -3.12 0.37
C VAL A 13 -5.67 -1.90 1.15
N ASN A 14 -5.56 -0.77 0.45
CA ASN A 14 -4.84 0.43 0.87
C ASN A 14 -5.76 1.49 1.46
N THR A 15 -6.72 1.08 2.25
CA THR A 15 -7.62 1.96 3.02
C THR A 15 -7.43 1.75 4.51
N LEU A 16 -7.72 2.78 5.31
CA LEU A 16 -7.78 2.63 6.76
C LEU A 16 -9.03 1.84 7.15
N VAL A 17 -8.86 0.88 8.04
CA VAL A 17 -9.88 -0.09 8.44
C VAL A 17 -10.14 0.02 9.93
N LYS A 18 -11.41 0.06 10.34
CA LYS A 18 -11.81 0.01 11.75
C LYS A 18 -11.86 -1.43 12.22
N GLU A 19 -11.72 -1.66 13.53
CA GLU A 19 -11.74 -2.99 14.14
C GLU A 19 -12.88 -3.88 13.62
N LYS A 20 -14.09 -3.34 13.59
CA LYS A 20 -15.28 -4.05 13.07
C LYS A 20 -15.22 -4.45 11.59
N GLU A 21 -14.37 -3.80 10.82
CA GLU A 21 -14.20 -4.06 9.39
C GLU A 21 -13.14 -5.14 9.14
N LEU A 22 -12.26 -5.38 10.13
CA LEU A 22 -11.26 -6.45 10.07
C LEU A 22 -11.90 -7.84 10.10
N ASP A 23 -13.03 -8.00 10.76
CA ASP A 23 -13.73 -9.29 10.88
C ASP A 23 -14.08 -9.91 9.51
N GLY A 24 -14.40 -9.07 8.52
CA GLY A 24 -14.70 -9.51 7.16
C GLY A 24 -13.49 -9.63 6.23
N LEU A 25 -12.30 -9.26 6.67
CA LEU A 25 -11.13 -9.18 5.79
C LEU A 25 -10.64 -10.56 5.35
N TYR A 26 -10.79 -11.58 6.19
CA TYR A 26 -10.41 -12.95 5.84
C TYR A 26 -11.23 -13.48 4.68
N ASP A 27 -12.56 -13.44 4.81
CA ASP A 27 -13.48 -13.93 3.79
C ASP A 27 -13.37 -13.15 2.49
N PHE A 28 -13.04 -11.86 2.59
CA PHE A 28 -12.77 -11.04 1.41
C PHE A 28 -11.49 -11.44 0.67
N LEU A 29 -10.41 -11.72 1.40
CA LEU A 29 -9.11 -12.02 0.79
C LEU A 29 -8.93 -13.48 0.37
N LEU A 30 -9.57 -14.41 1.07
CA LEU A 30 -9.36 -15.84 0.88
C LEU A 30 -9.53 -16.30 -0.58
N PRO A 31 -10.59 -15.92 -1.32
CA PRO A 31 -10.76 -16.36 -2.70
C PRO A 31 -9.62 -15.88 -3.62
N PHE A 32 -9.11 -14.67 -3.41
CA PHE A 32 -8.00 -14.14 -4.21
C PHE A 32 -6.68 -14.84 -3.87
N TYR A 33 -6.47 -15.16 -2.60
CA TYR A 33 -5.30 -15.88 -2.14
C TYR A 33 -5.25 -17.31 -2.71
N GLU A 34 -6.37 -18.03 -2.70
CA GLU A 34 -6.50 -19.36 -3.27
C GLU A 34 -6.30 -19.39 -4.79
N GLU A 35 -6.73 -18.34 -5.49
CA GLU A 35 -6.51 -18.16 -6.94
C GLU A 35 -5.08 -17.70 -7.28
N GLY A 36 -4.18 -17.59 -6.32
CA GLY A 36 -2.78 -17.27 -6.52
C GLY A 36 -2.50 -15.79 -6.72
N LEU A 37 -3.11 -14.92 -5.92
CA LEU A 37 -2.80 -13.48 -5.90
C LEU A 37 -1.31 -13.24 -5.67
N ASP A 38 -0.69 -12.39 -6.48
CA ASP A 38 0.76 -12.13 -6.43
C ASP A 38 1.18 -11.16 -5.31
N GLY A 39 0.25 -10.49 -4.69
CA GLY A 39 0.49 -9.63 -3.54
C GLY A 39 -0.61 -8.62 -3.27
N VAL A 40 -0.49 -7.92 -2.15
CA VAL A 40 -1.41 -6.88 -1.71
C VAL A 40 -0.70 -5.57 -1.48
N ILE A 41 -1.39 -4.46 -1.76
CA ILE A 41 -0.90 -3.11 -1.48
C ILE A 41 -1.68 -2.57 -0.28
N VAL A 42 -1.00 -2.28 0.82
CA VAL A 42 -1.60 -2.00 2.13
C VAL A 42 -1.21 -0.62 2.64
N GLN A 43 -2.14 0.06 3.30
CA GLN A 43 -1.92 1.32 4.02
C GLN A 43 -1.97 1.14 5.53
N ASP A 44 -2.92 0.37 6.03
CA ASP A 44 -3.22 0.20 7.44
C ASP A 44 -2.28 -0.80 8.10
N LEU A 45 -1.66 -0.42 9.23
CA LEU A 45 -0.73 -1.28 9.96
C LEU A 45 -1.42 -2.50 10.58
N GLY A 46 -2.68 -2.36 11.01
CA GLY A 46 -3.49 -3.46 11.51
C GLY A 46 -3.78 -4.48 10.42
N VAL A 47 -4.16 -4.00 9.23
CA VAL A 47 -4.35 -4.83 8.04
C VAL A 47 -3.06 -5.55 7.63
N LEU A 48 -1.93 -4.84 7.65
CA LEU A 48 -0.61 -5.43 7.37
C LEU A 48 -0.35 -6.62 8.31
N ARG A 49 -0.50 -6.38 9.62
CA ARG A 49 -0.27 -7.41 10.65
C ARG A 49 -1.24 -8.57 10.49
N TYR A 50 -2.51 -8.27 10.23
CA TYR A 50 -3.55 -9.28 10.00
C TYR A 50 -3.20 -10.18 8.81
N ILE A 51 -2.84 -9.59 7.67
CA ILE A 51 -2.49 -10.34 6.46
C ILE A 51 -1.26 -11.23 6.70
N ARG A 52 -0.22 -10.72 7.35
CA ARG A 52 0.96 -11.53 7.70
C ARG A 52 0.62 -12.76 8.52
N THR A 53 -0.36 -12.62 9.43
CA THR A 53 -0.75 -13.70 10.34
C THR A 53 -1.60 -14.75 9.64
N HIS A 54 -2.56 -14.34 8.80
CA HIS A 54 -3.57 -15.22 8.24
C HIS A 54 -3.30 -15.69 6.81
N PHE A 55 -2.44 -14.98 6.08
CA PHE A 55 -2.09 -15.30 4.68
C PHE A 55 -0.56 -15.43 4.52
N PRO A 56 0.04 -16.47 5.11
CA PRO A 56 1.49 -16.64 5.09
C PRO A 56 2.00 -16.78 3.65
N GLY A 57 3.11 -16.09 3.35
CA GLY A 57 3.72 -16.11 2.02
C GLY A 57 3.11 -15.14 1.01
N LEU A 58 1.99 -14.48 1.31
CA LEU A 58 1.44 -13.43 0.44
C LEU A 58 2.33 -12.18 0.49
N PRO A 59 2.91 -11.73 -0.63
CA PRO A 59 3.73 -10.53 -0.67
C PRO A 59 2.94 -9.28 -0.29
N ILE A 60 3.50 -8.46 0.59
CA ILE A 60 2.89 -7.20 1.03
C ILE A 60 3.71 -6.03 0.52
N HIS A 61 3.04 -5.08 -0.12
CA HIS A 61 3.60 -3.83 -0.58
C HIS A 61 3.03 -2.67 0.24
N ALA A 62 3.90 -1.81 0.76
CA ALA A 62 3.47 -0.62 1.47
C ALA A 62 2.99 0.44 0.48
N SER A 63 1.74 0.86 0.61
CA SER A 63 1.13 1.89 -0.23
C SER A 63 1.80 3.25 -0.04
N THR A 64 1.76 4.11 -1.07
CA THR A 64 2.12 5.53 -0.95
C THR A 64 1.29 6.25 0.13
N GLN A 65 0.10 5.75 0.41
CA GLN A 65 -0.77 6.29 1.47
C GLN A 65 -0.25 6.03 2.89
N MET A 66 0.76 5.17 3.09
CA MET A 66 1.47 5.02 4.36
C MET A 66 2.41 6.20 4.66
N THR A 67 2.61 7.10 3.70
CA THR A 67 3.42 8.32 3.84
C THR A 67 4.86 8.01 4.27
N LEU A 68 5.48 7.04 3.61
CA LEU A 68 6.88 6.68 3.89
C LEU A 68 7.81 7.71 3.25
N THR A 69 8.40 8.56 4.09
CA THR A 69 9.22 9.69 3.67
C THR A 69 10.72 9.51 3.97
N GLY A 70 11.13 8.35 4.48
CA GLY A 70 12.53 8.16 4.82
C GLY A 70 12.91 6.73 5.16
N ARG A 71 14.20 6.51 5.29
CA ARG A 71 14.82 5.21 5.51
C ARG A 71 14.35 4.48 6.77
N TYR A 72 14.11 5.19 7.85
CA TYR A 72 13.68 4.57 9.10
C TYR A 72 12.27 3.98 9.01
N GLY A 73 11.34 4.69 8.34
CA GLY A 73 10.01 4.16 8.05
C GLY A 73 10.07 2.97 7.08
N ALA A 74 10.92 3.07 6.06
CA ALA A 74 11.14 1.96 5.12
C ALA A 74 11.78 0.73 5.81
N GLN A 75 12.74 0.94 6.73
CA GLN A 75 13.35 -0.15 7.50
C GLN A 75 12.30 -0.82 8.41
N LEU A 76 11.47 -0.04 9.09
CA LEU A 76 10.37 -0.58 9.89
C LEU A 76 9.45 -1.47 9.04
N MET A 77 9.10 -1.04 7.84
CA MET A 77 8.28 -1.84 6.93
C MET A 77 8.99 -3.14 6.51
N LYS A 78 10.29 -3.08 6.27
CA LYS A 78 11.10 -4.27 6.00
C LYS A 78 11.07 -5.26 7.17
N ASP A 79 11.25 -4.78 8.38
CA ASP A 79 11.22 -5.59 9.61
C ASP A 79 9.84 -6.20 9.83
N GLU A 80 8.78 -5.50 9.40
CA GLU A 80 7.41 -6.02 9.33
C GLU A 80 7.15 -6.94 8.13
N GLY A 81 8.17 -7.28 7.32
CA GLY A 81 8.08 -8.26 6.23
C GLY A 81 7.44 -7.72 4.94
N VAL A 82 7.40 -6.42 4.78
CA VAL A 82 7.04 -5.79 3.51
C VAL A 82 8.15 -6.04 2.48
N SER A 83 7.77 -6.44 1.27
CA SER A 83 8.72 -6.75 0.18
C SER A 83 8.98 -5.57 -0.75
N ARG A 84 7.99 -4.67 -0.89
CA ARG A 84 8.05 -3.48 -1.74
C ARG A 84 7.43 -2.29 -1.03
N ILE A 85 7.99 -1.11 -1.26
CA ILE A 85 7.38 0.14 -0.82
C ILE A 85 7.07 1.05 -2.01
N VAL A 86 5.95 1.76 -1.93
CA VAL A 86 5.63 2.89 -2.77
C VAL A 86 5.87 4.15 -1.94
N PRO A 87 7.04 4.80 -2.04
CA PRO A 87 7.37 5.93 -1.19
C PRO A 87 6.44 7.10 -1.44
N ALA A 88 6.39 8.02 -0.49
CA ALA A 88 5.64 9.24 -0.63
C ALA A 88 6.13 10.05 -1.86
N ARG A 89 5.20 10.66 -2.58
CA ARG A 89 5.48 11.41 -3.83
C ARG A 89 6.32 12.65 -3.62
N GLU A 90 6.42 13.09 -2.38
CA GLU A 90 7.18 14.27 -1.95
C GLU A 90 8.70 14.05 -1.97
N LEU A 91 9.14 12.80 -2.08
CA LEU A 91 10.55 12.45 -2.07
C LEU A 91 11.25 12.74 -3.41
N SER A 92 12.46 13.25 -3.32
CA SER A 92 13.38 13.36 -4.44
C SER A 92 13.93 11.99 -4.85
N LEU A 93 14.42 11.89 -6.08
CA LEU A 93 15.07 10.66 -6.58
C LEU A 93 16.31 10.27 -5.74
N GLU A 94 17.01 11.25 -5.16
CA GLU A 94 18.15 10.99 -4.30
C GLU A 94 17.73 10.33 -2.98
N GLU A 95 16.66 10.82 -2.34
CA GLU A 95 16.10 10.23 -1.14
C GLU A 95 15.59 8.83 -1.38
N ILE A 96 14.90 8.60 -2.51
CA ILE A 96 14.44 7.27 -2.93
C ILE A 96 15.63 6.32 -3.12
N ARG A 97 16.71 6.81 -3.75
CA ARG A 97 17.94 6.02 -3.94
C ARG A 97 18.57 5.61 -2.61
N LYS A 98 18.65 6.52 -1.64
CA LYS A 98 19.14 6.23 -0.29
C LYS A 98 18.30 5.15 0.39
N ILE A 99 16.98 5.26 0.34
CA ILE A 99 16.09 4.23 0.88
C ILE A 99 16.38 2.87 0.25
N LYS A 100 16.49 2.81 -1.07
CA LYS A 100 16.80 1.56 -1.78
C LYS A 100 18.14 0.96 -1.36
N GLN A 101 19.17 1.79 -1.26
CA GLN A 101 20.52 1.34 -0.89
C GLN A 101 20.60 0.80 0.54
N GLU A 102 19.91 1.45 1.47
CA GLU A 102 19.98 1.10 2.89
C GLU A 102 19.05 -0.07 3.26
N THR A 103 17.88 -0.18 2.63
CA THR A 103 16.90 -1.21 2.98
C THR A 103 16.92 -2.42 2.05
N ASN A 104 17.40 -2.26 0.83
CA ASN A 104 17.32 -3.23 -0.27
C ASN A 104 15.86 -3.67 -0.61
N LEU A 105 14.85 -2.94 -0.14
CA LEU A 105 13.47 -3.16 -0.54
C LEU A 105 13.25 -2.91 -2.03
N GLU A 106 12.28 -3.55 -2.63
CA GLU A 106 11.78 -3.12 -3.93
C GLU A 106 11.13 -1.75 -3.82
N ILE A 107 11.37 -0.90 -4.80
CA ILE A 107 10.79 0.44 -4.86
C ILE A 107 9.88 0.54 -6.09
N GLU A 108 8.67 1.02 -5.86
CA GLU A 108 7.75 1.44 -6.91
C GLU A 108 7.50 2.94 -6.77
N ALA A 109 7.66 3.71 -7.84
CA ALA A 109 7.50 5.16 -7.81
C ALA A 109 6.63 5.65 -8.97
N PHE A 110 5.84 6.70 -8.72
CA PHE A 110 5.07 7.36 -9.77
C PHE A 110 5.98 8.22 -10.63
N ILE A 111 5.98 7.95 -11.92
CA ILE A 111 6.77 8.72 -12.91
C ILE A 111 5.89 9.52 -13.87
N HIS A 112 4.60 9.25 -13.91
CA HIS A 112 3.62 9.93 -14.77
C HIS A 112 2.23 9.87 -14.14
N GLY A 113 1.42 10.90 -14.34
CA GLY A 113 0.04 10.98 -13.89
C GLY A 113 -0.31 12.32 -13.27
N ALA A 114 -1.53 12.43 -12.74
CA ALA A 114 -1.98 13.63 -12.05
C ALA A 114 -1.18 13.86 -10.77
N MET A 115 -0.65 15.07 -10.60
CA MET A 115 0.01 15.48 -9.36
C MET A 115 -1.05 15.89 -8.35
N CYS A 116 -1.06 15.19 -7.21
CA CYS A 116 -1.90 15.55 -6.08
C CYS A 116 -1.27 16.72 -5.30
N TYR A 117 -2.07 17.70 -4.93
CA TYR A 117 -1.63 18.85 -4.13
C TYR A 117 -1.30 18.47 -2.68
N CYS A 118 -2.02 17.50 -2.11
CA CYS A 118 -1.88 17.11 -0.72
C CYS A 118 -0.75 16.09 -0.52
N TYR A 119 -0.20 16.08 0.70
CA TYR A 119 0.69 15.03 1.14
C TYR A 119 0.07 13.64 0.95
N SER A 120 0.88 12.70 0.55
CA SER A 120 0.48 11.32 0.33
C SER A 120 -0.21 10.76 1.56
N GLY A 121 -1.42 10.21 1.41
CA GLY A 121 -2.20 9.59 2.49
C GLY A 121 -2.85 10.55 3.51
N GLN A 122 -2.61 11.86 3.43
CA GLN A 122 -3.06 12.85 4.44
C GLN A 122 -4.20 13.76 3.96
N CYS A 123 -4.77 13.49 2.79
CA CYS A 123 -5.77 14.37 2.19
C CYS A 123 -7.15 14.24 2.85
N LEU A 124 -7.70 15.36 3.32
CA LEU A 124 -9.07 15.46 3.82
C LEU A 124 -10.01 16.23 2.89
N PHE A 125 -9.53 16.68 1.73
CA PHE A 125 -10.27 17.55 0.81
C PHE A 125 -11.64 16.98 0.43
N SER A 126 -11.67 15.73 -0.03
CA SER A 126 -12.92 15.08 -0.45
C SER A 126 -13.89 14.86 0.70
N SER A 127 -13.39 14.70 1.92
CA SER A 127 -14.20 14.55 3.13
C SER A 127 -14.90 15.86 3.49
N ILE A 128 -14.19 16.99 3.38
CA ILE A 128 -14.71 18.32 3.69
C ILE A 128 -15.74 18.77 2.66
N LEU A 129 -15.44 18.63 1.37
CA LEU A 129 -16.31 19.13 0.29
C LEU A 129 -17.50 18.23 -0.05
N GLY A 130 -17.41 16.93 0.19
CA GLY A 130 -18.43 16.01 -0.29
C GLY A 130 -18.72 14.82 0.61
N GLY A 131 -18.26 14.82 1.85
CA GLY A 131 -18.44 13.70 2.78
C GLY A 131 -17.83 12.38 2.30
N ARG A 132 -16.91 12.43 1.30
CA ARG A 132 -16.24 11.26 0.73
C ARG A 132 -14.82 11.17 1.25
N SER A 133 -14.36 10.00 1.58
CA SER A 133 -12.96 9.80 2.01
C SER A 133 -12.06 9.45 0.83
N GLY A 134 -11.08 10.31 0.52
CA GLY A 134 -10.02 10.02 -0.43
C GLY A 134 -9.16 8.83 0.00
N ASN A 135 -8.97 8.67 1.32
CA ASN A 135 -8.25 7.54 1.91
C ASN A 135 -9.02 6.21 1.83
N ARG A 136 -10.28 6.24 1.37
CA ARG A 136 -11.11 5.05 1.10
C ARG A 136 -11.47 4.94 -0.38
N GLY A 137 -10.57 5.38 -1.27
CA GLY A 137 -10.72 5.26 -2.71
C GLY A 137 -11.77 6.19 -3.34
N ARG A 138 -12.33 7.15 -2.58
CA ARG A 138 -13.38 8.07 -3.04
C ARG A 138 -12.86 9.50 -3.24
N CYS A 139 -11.64 9.63 -3.77
CA CYS A 139 -11.10 10.92 -4.13
C CYS A 139 -11.98 11.63 -5.18
N ALA A 140 -12.17 12.95 -5.03
CA ALA A 140 -12.99 13.76 -5.93
C ALA A 140 -12.20 14.33 -7.11
N GLN A 141 -10.89 14.15 -7.14
CA GLN A 141 -10.00 14.57 -8.22
C GLN A 141 -9.82 13.47 -9.25
#